data_0ff54315af008fd225fa86e0050069e4
#
_entry.id   0ff54315af008fd225fa86e0050069e4
#
_cell.length_a   1.000
_cell.length_b   1.000
_cell.length_c   1.000
_cell.angle_alpha   90.00
_cell.angle_beta   90.00
_cell.angle_gamma   90.00
#
_symmetry.space_group_name_H-M   'P 1'
#
loop_
_entity.id
_entity.type
_entity.pdbx_description
1 polymer ?
#
loop_
_entity_poly.entity_id
_entity_poly.type
_entity_poly.pdbx_seq_one_letter_code
_entity_poly.pdbx_strand_id
1 'polypeptide(L)'
;MIENEQSKSWKILHDAVENKKRVVVEFMEDSTRYACQGYVLKLTPSNMLIEEYEGEKKDTLSTFDLKYLVSARLVSTSKRH
;
A
#
# COMPACT_ATOMS: atom_id res chain seq x y z
N MET A 1 -18.93 -10.54 -14.14
CA MET A 1 -18.36 -10.35 -12.81
C MET A 1 -17.65 -9.05 -12.68
N ILE A 2 -17.90 -8.34 -11.62
CA ILE A 2 -17.31 -7.04 -11.43
C ILE A 2 -16.23 -7.12 -10.39
N GLU A 3 -15.06 -6.61 -10.74
CA GLU A 3 -13.96 -6.59 -9.83
C GLU A 3 -14.09 -5.34 -8.99
N ASN A 4 -14.11 -5.48 -7.67
CA ASN A 4 -14.27 -4.33 -6.81
C ASN A 4 -12.92 -3.70 -6.46
N GLU A 5 -12.96 -2.58 -5.76
CA GLU A 5 -11.74 -1.85 -5.43
C GLU A 5 -10.80 -2.67 -4.58
N GLN A 6 -11.32 -3.46 -3.66
CA GLN A 6 -10.46 -4.24 -2.80
C GLN A 6 -9.70 -5.29 -3.59
N SER A 7 -10.36 -5.88 -4.56
CA SER A 7 -9.70 -6.89 -5.39
C SER A 7 -8.56 -6.27 -6.20
N LYS A 8 -8.80 -5.08 -6.73
CA LYS A 8 -7.75 -4.40 -7.48
C LYS A 8 -6.59 -4.02 -6.57
N SER A 9 -6.90 -3.51 -5.38
CA SER A 9 -5.89 -3.11 -4.45
C SER A 9 -5.04 -4.30 -4.00
N TRP A 10 -5.70 -5.44 -3.79
CA TRP A 10 -4.97 -6.63 -3.39
C TRP A 10 -3.95 -7.03 -4.45
N LYS A 11 -4.34 -6.96 -5.73
CA LYS A 11 -3.43 -7.33 -6.80
C LYS A 11 -2.24 -6.39 -6.86
N ILE A 12 -2.49 -5.10 -6.64
CA ILE A 12 -1.42 -4.12 -6.64
C ILE A 12 -0.46 -4.37 -5.48
N LEU A 13 -1.01 -4.65 -4.30
CA LEU A 13 -0.17 -4.91 -3.15
C LEU A 13 0.64 -6.18 -3.31
N HIS A 14 0.03 -7.20 -3.89
CA HIS A 14 0.72 -8.45 -4.12
C HIS A 14 1.89 -8.26 -5.09
N ASP A 15 1.65 -7.49 -6.15
CA ASP A 15 2.71 -7.18 -7.11
C ASP A 15 3.82 -6.39 -6.43
N ALA A 16 3.46 -5.46 -5.55
CA ALA A 16 4.44 -4.66 -4.85
C ALA A 16 5.34 -5.50 -3.96
N VAL A 17 4.75 -6.50 -3.30
CA VAL A 17 5.55 -7.39 -2.47
C VAL A 17 6.50 -8.23 -3.32
N GLU A 18 5.96 -8.80 -4.38
CA GLU A 18 6.76 -9.69 -5.21
C GLU A 18 7.89 -8.99 -5.93
N ASN A 19 7.63 -7.78 -6.37
CA ASN A 19 8.60 -7.05 -7.17
C ASN A 19 9.25 -5.89 -6.45
N LYS A 20 9.04 -5.80 -5.14
CA LYS A 20 9.66 -4.79 -4.28
C LYS A 20 9.44 -3.39 -4.81
N LYS A 21 8.18 -3.06 -5.07
CA LYS A 21 7.82 -1.76 -5.58
C LYS A 21 7.23 -0.91 -4.47
N ARG A 22 7.41 0.38 -4.58
CA ARG A 22 6.85 1.32 -3.61
C ARG A 22 5.39 1.57 -3.94
N VAL A 23 4.55 1.64 -2.92
CA VAL A 23 3.12 1.89 -3.11
C VAL A 23 2.67 3.08 -2.28
N VAL A 24 1.58 3.68 -2.70
CA VAL A 24 0.84 4.64 -1.90
C VAL A 24 -0.47 3.97 -1.58
N VAL A 25 -0.81 3.88 -0.31
CA VAL A 25 -2.06 3.26 0.12
C VAL A 25 -2.87 4.28 0.89
N GLU A 26 -4.19 4.20 0.75
CA GLU A 26 -5.11 5.06 1.47
C GLU A 26 -6.02 4.21 2.32
N PHE A 27 -6.24 4.65 3.54
CA PHE A 27 -7.12 3.97 4.49
C PHE A 27 -8.16 4.94 5.00
N MET A 28 -9.28 4.41 5.44
CA MET A 28 -10.28 5.21 6.11
C MET A 28 -10.79 4.44 7.32
N GLU A 29 -10.68 5.06 8.47
CA GLU A 29 -11.16 4.46 9.70
C GLU A 29 -11.90 5.52 10.48
N ASP A 30 -13.16 5.24 10.84
CA ASP A 30 -13.98 6.16 11.62
C ASP A 30 -14.04 7.56 10.99
N SER A 31 -14.29 7.59 9.69
CA SER A 31 -14.41 8.83 8.93
C SER A 31 -13.10 9.61 8.82
N THR A 32 -12.02 9.05 9.27
CA THR A 32 -10.71 9.68 9.12
C THR A 32 -9.98 8.99 7.98
N ARG A 33 -9.52 9.77 7.03
CA ARG A 33 -8.79 9.22 5.90
C ARG A 33 -7.33 9.57 6.04
N TYR A 34 -6.47 8.60 5.78
CA TYR A 34 -5.05 8.83 5.84
C TYR A 34 -4.36 7.98 4.77
N ALA A 35 -3.14 8.37 4.44
CA ALA A 35 -2.38 7.70 3.41
C ALA A 35 -0.96 7.51 3.87
N CYS A 36 -0.31 6.49 3.34
CA CYS A 36 1.11 6.33 3.57
C CYS A 36 1.76 5.74 2.33
N GLN A 37 3.06 5.86 2.26
CA GLN A 37 3.83 5.46 1.13
C GLN A 37 5.00 4.62 1.60
N GLY A 38 5.30 3.55 0.91
CA GLY A 38 6.43 2.73 1.30
C GLY A 38 6.44 1.40 0.61
N TYR A 39 7.20 0.47 1.18
CA TYR A 39 7.32 -0.88 0.65
C TYR A 39 6.55 -1.85 1.52
N VAL A 40 5.73 -2.68 0.90
CA VAL A 40 4.98 -3.70 1.63
C VAL A 40 5.91 -4.87 1.86
N LEU A 41 6.19 -5.17 3.11
CA LEU A 41 7.10 -6.23 3.47
C LEU A 41 6.40 -7.57 3.66
N LYS A 42 5.14 -7.53 4.06
CA LYS A 42 4.38 -8.75 4.29
C LYS A 42 2.92 -8.46 4.04
N LEU A 43 2.25 -9.38 3.38
CA LEU A 43 0.86 -9.22 3.03
C LEU A 43 0.12 -10.50 3.39
N THR A 44 -0.93 -10.39 4.19
CA THR A 44 -1.79 -11.51 4.51
C THR A 44 -3.21 -11.13 4.11
N PRO A 45 -4.14 -12.08 4.10
CA PRO A 45 -5.51 -11.73 3.74
C PRO A 45 -6.15 -10.68 4.63
N SER A 46 -5.67 -10.48 5.84
CA SER A 46 -6.30 -9.53 6.75
C SER A 46 -5.48 -8.30 7.05
N ASN A 47 -4.18 -8.31 6.81
CA ASN A 47 -3.39 -7.10 7.11
C ASN A 47 -2.11 -7.06 6.30
N MET A 48 -1.42 -5.93 6.42
CA MET A 48 -0.14 -5.79 5.73
C MET A 48 0.85 -5.08 6.63
N LEU A 49 2.11 -5.41 6.45
CA LEU A 49 3.20 -4.72 7.12
C LEU A 49 3.90 -3.87 6.08
N ILE A 50 4.00 -2.59 6.33
CA ILE A 50 4.60 -1.68 5.39
C ILE A 50 5.74 -0.92 6.05
N GLU A 51 6.82 -0.75 5.30
CA GLU A 51 7.94 0.06 5.73
C GLU A 51 7.71 1.43 5.11
N GLU A 52 7.30 2.39 5.93
CA GLU A 52 6.91 3.69 5.42
C GLU A 52 8.10 4.55 5.09
N TYR A 53 7.96 5.34 4.07
CA TYR A 53 9.00 6.25 3.65
C TYR A 53 8.43 7.64 3.52
N GLU A 54 9.21 8.62 3.93
CA GLU A 54 8.87 10.00 3.70
C GLU A 54 9.96 10.52 2.78
N GLY A 55 9.60 10.74 1.53
CA GLY A 55 10.60 11.05 0.52
C GLY A 55 11.45 9.83 0.26
N GLU A 56 12.74 9.94 0.50
CA GLU A 56 13.62 8.81 0.35
C GLU A 56 14.09 8.26 1.67
N LYS A 57 13.53 8.76 2.74
CA LYS A 57 13.97 8.38 4.04
C LYS A 57 13.03 7.39 4.66
N LYS A 58 13.57 6.30 5.14
CA LYS A 58 12.78 5.31 5.82
C LYS A 58 12.27 5.89 7.14
N ASP A 59 11.01 5.74 7.38
CA ASP A 59 10.40 6.30 8.56
C ASP A 59 10.11 5.25 9.62
N THR A 60 9.19 4.35 9.35
CA THR A 60 8.77 3.43 10.39
C THR A 60 8.13 2.19 9.80
N LEU A 61 8.01 1.15 10.61
CA LEU A 61 7.27 -0.04 10.23
C LEU A 61 5.88 0.05 10.82
N SER A 62 4.89 -0.19 10.01
CA SER A 62 3.50 -0.11 10.47
C SER A 62 2.72 -1.28 9.94
N THR A 63 1.75 -1.74 10.74
CA THR A 63 0.86 -2.80 10.33
C THR A 63 -0.54 -2.20 10.19
N PHE A 64 -1.18 -2.48 9.08
CA PHE A 64 -2.51 -1.96 8.82
C PHE A 64 -3.48 -3.09 8.55
N ASP A 65 -4.71 -2.92 9.00
CA ASP A 65 -5.77 -3.87 8.78
C ASP A 65 -6.36 -3.58 7.40
N LEU A 66 -6.40 -4.57 6.54
CA LEU A 66 -6.85 -4.38 5.17
C LEU A 66 -8.33 -4.03 5.06
N LYS A 67 -9.11 -4.28 6.12
CA LYS A 67 -10.52 -3.91 6.04
C LYS A 67 -10.72 -2.40 5.96
N TYR A 68 -9.72 -1.61 6.31
CA TYR A 68 -9.81 -0.17 6.22
C TYR A 68 -9.21 0.37 4.94
N LEU A 69 -8.70 -0.49 4.09
CA LEU A 69 -8.04 -0.06 2.87
C LEU A 69 -9.04 0.49 1.87
N VAL A 70 -8.78 1.69 1.38
CA VAL A 70 -9.61 2.32 0.38
C VAL A 70 -9.01 2.12 -1.00
N SER A 71 -7.73 2.34 -1.16
CA SER A 71 -7.10 2.19 -2.45
C SER A 71 -5.60 1.98 -2.30
N ALA A 72 -5.01 1.47 -3.34
CA ALA A 72 -3.55 1.30 -3.39
C ALA A 72 -3.12 1.55 -4.83
N ARG A 73 -1.93 2.13 -5.00
CA ARG A 73 -1.38 2.31 -6.32
C ARG A 73 0.13 2.27 -6.24
N LEU A 74 0.74 1.89 -7.34
CA LEU A 74 2.19 1.85 -7.38
C LEU A 74 2.73 3.25 -7.62
N VAL A 75 3.84 3.56 -6.98
CA VAL A 75 4.49 4.84 -7.19
C VAL A 75 5.38 4.69 -8.42
N SER A 76 5.23 5.62 -9.34
CA SER A 76 6.07 5.61 -10.51
C SER A 76 7.46 6.05 -10.10
N THR A 77 8.44 5.25 -10.45
CA THR A 77 9.81 5.60 -10.12
C THR A 77 10.62 5.87 -11.35
N SER A 78 9.97 6.19 -12.44
CA SER A 78 10.73 6.42 -13.65
C SER A 78 11.61 7.62 -13.45
N LYS A 79 12.75 7.50 -13.96
CA LYS A 79 13.64 8.50 -13.80
C LYS A 79 13.82 9.11 -14.98
N ARG A 80 13.81 9.88 -15.30
CA ARG A 80 14.01 10.38 -16.29
C ARG A 80 14.95 10.96 -16.36
N HIS A 81 15.48 10.85 -16.64
CA HIS A 81 16.47 11.52 -16.69
C HIS A 81 16.83 11.83 -17.59
#